data_c86f8d5c5d35295b0a7898dd4957d28e
#
_entry.id   c86f8d5c5d35295b0a7898dd4957d28e
#
_cell.length_a   1.000
_cell.length_b   1.000
_cell.length_c   1.000
_cell.angle_alpha   90.00
_cell.angle_beta   90.00
_cell.angle_gamma   90.00
#
_symmetry.space_group_name_H-M   'P 1'
#
loop_
_entity.id
_entity.type
_entity.pdbx_description
1 polymer ?
#
loop_
_entity_poly.entity_id
_entity_poly.type
_entity_poly.pdbx_seq_one_letter_code
_entity_poly.pdbx_strand_id
1 'polypeptide(L)'
;ASANNENLIGSPWKLKIQSNSKIKTNENFNNAYGKEFIEVQSLPENVLLYLLPSRYCESDCFNQMATEITQGLPLGYEQVNAITNWIRNNISFENNNSDTQVSAIEVNNRKYGVCRDLAHLGIALCRSISIPSRIVVGYLYNLEPMDLHAWFEVYIGDGWYRFDATQEANKEGYVVIAYGRDAADVAVYNQYGATLFPSSQKVKVKKIKE
;
A
#
# COMPACT_ATOMS: atom_id res chain seq x y z
N ALA A 1 -0.10 5.01 19.31
CA ALA A 1 -1.43 5.45 18.88
C ALA A 1 -2.44 5.14 20.00
N SER A 2 -3.12 6.12 20.55
CA SER A 2 -4.25 5.89 21.45
C SER A 2 -5.53 6.08 20.64
N ALA A 3 -6.25 5.00 20.38
CA ALA A 3 -7.59 5.05 19.83
C ALA A 3 -8.57 5.27 21.00
N ASN A 4 -9.30 6.37 20.97
CA ASN A 4 -10.36 6.62 21.94
C ASN A 4 -11.73 6.62 21.23
N ASN A 5 -12.60 5.74 21.71
CA ASN A 5 -14.04 5.64 21.48
C ASN A 5 -14.52 5.28 20.08
N GLU A 6 -14.74 3.99 19.87
CA GLU A 6 -15.72 3.50 18.91
C GLU A 6 -17.13 3.68 19.50
N ASN A 7 -17.89 4.63 19.00
CA ASN A 7 -19.31 4.75 19.33
C ASN A 7 -20.12 3.95 18.30
N LEU A 8 -20.58 2.76 18.69
CA LEU A 8 -21.56 1.97 17.95
C LEU A 8 -22.96 2.47 18.31
N ILE A 9 -23.62 3.19 17.41
CA ILE A 9 -25.02 3.59 17.54
C ILE A 9 -25.81 2.78 16.51
N GLY A 10 -26.53 1.74 16.97
CA GLY A 10 -27.35 0.88 16.11
C GLY A 10 -28.83 1.10 16.34
N SER A 11 -29.59 1.18 15.26
CA SER A 11 -31.00 0.80 15.18
C SER A 11 -31.08 -0.49 14.37
N PRO A 12 -32.17 -1.26 14.39
CA PRO A 12 -32.25 -2.55 13.68
C PRO A 12 -31.96 -2.45 12.16
N TRP A 13 -31.82 -1.24 11.62
CA TRP A 13 -31.67 -0.97 10.18
C TRP A 13 -30.52 0.00 9.83
N LYS A 14 -29.79 0.55 10.81
CA LYS A 14 -28.69 1.46 10.55
C LYS A 14 -27.56 1.27 11.58
N LEU A 15 -26.37 0.99 11.09
CA LEU A 15 -25.13 0.97 11.87
C LEU A 15 -24.30 2.19 11.49
N LYS A 16 -23.90 2.99 12.47
CA LYS A 16 -22.92 4.08 12.30
C LYS A 16 -21.68 3.75 13.10
N ILE A 17 -20.54 3.66 12.41
CA ILE A 17 -19.21 3.52 13.03
C ILE A 17 -18.50 4.87 12.90
N GLN A 18 -17.97 5.39 13.99
CA GLN A 18 -17.19 6.61 14.01
C GLN A 18 -15.92 6.40 14.84
N SER A 19 -14.77 6.65 14.26
CA SER A 19 -13.48 6.62 14.94
C SER A 19 -12.80 7.98 14.87
N ASN A 20 -12.18 8.41 15.97
CA ASN A 20 -11.36 9.62 16.06
C ASN A 20 -10.03 9.26 16.69
N SER A 21 -8.93 9.60 16.04
CA SER A 21 -7.59 9.31 16.55
C SER A 21 -6.68 10.52 16.39
N LYS A 22 -5.79 10.73 17.36
CA LYS A 22 -4.68 11.68 17.26
C LYS A 22 -3.39 10.91 17.09
N ILE A 23 -2.66 11.18 16.01
CA ILE A 23 -1.47 10.42 15.62
C ILE A 23 -0.31 11.38 15.45
N LYS A 24 0.83 11.02 16.03
CA LYS A 24 2.12 11.68 15.77
C LYS A 24 2.86 10.88 14.70
N THR A 25 3.11 11.50 13.55
CA THR A 25 3.93 10.91 12.49
C THR A 25 5.38 11.29 12.70
N ASN A 26 6.30 10.37 12.39
CA ASN A 26 7.72 10.67 12.40
C ASN A 26 8.12 11.13 10.99
N GLU A 27 8.41 12.40 10.81
CA GLU A 27 8.74 13.00 9.52
C GLU A 27 10.08 12.50 8.94
N ASN A 28 10.99 12.02 9.79
CA ASN A 28 12.32 11.56 9.38
C ASN A 28 12.37 10.11 8.88
N PHE A 29 11.25 9.40 8.84
CA PHE A 29 11.23 7.94 8.70
C PHE A 29 11.28 7.42 7.25
N ASN A 30 11.49 8.26 6.24
CA ASN A 30 11.24 7.77 4.88
C ASN A 30 12.29 8.07 3.83
N ASN A 31 13.53 8.32 4.22
CA ASN A 31 14.58 8.44 3.22
C ASN A 31 15.15 7.06 2.86
N ALA A 32 14.56 6.46 1.83
CA ALA A 32 15.05 5.20 1.26
C ALA A 32 16.28 5.37 0.36
N TYR A 33 16.66 6.61 0.03
CA TYR A 33 17.74 6.89 -0.90
C TYR A 33 19.05 6.22 -0.49
N GLY A 34 19.65 5.49 -1.42
CA GLY A 34 20.91 4.78 -1.20
C GLY A 34 20.82 3.53 -0.30
N LYS A 35 19.61 3.10 0.11
CA LYS A 35 19.45 1.85 0.86
C LYS A 35 19.67 0.65 -0.06
N GLU A 36 20.52 -0.25 0.41
CA GLU A 36 20.97 -1.41 -0.34
C GLU A 36 19.98 -2.57 -0.24
N PHE A 37 20.04 -3.47 -1.20
CA PHE A 37 19.38 -4.76 -1.16
C PHE A 37 19.91 -5.61 0.01
N ILE A 38 19.04 -6.41 0.59
CA ILE A 38 19.42 -7.36 1.64
C ILE A 38 19.27 -8.77 1.08
N GLU A 39 20.33 -9.55 1.12
CA GLU A 39 20.33 -10.96 0.74
C GLU A 39 19.30 -11.74 1.56
N VAL A 40 18.57 -12.67 0.91
CA VAL A 40 17.45 -13.41 1.52
C VAL A 40 17.85 -14.10 2.82
N GLN A 41 19.06 -14.68 2.87
CA GLN A 41 19.58 -15.35 4.08
C GLN A 41 19.88 -14.40 5.26
N SER A 42 19.92 -13.09 5.00
CA SER A 42 20.18 -12.06 6.03
C SER A 42 18.88 -11.35 6.47
N LEU A 43 17.75 -11.72 5.89
CA LEU A 43 16.46 -11.13 6.26
C LEU A 43 15.96 -11.65 7.61
N PRO A 44 15.32 -10.81 8.44
CA PRO A 44 14.60 -11.26 9.62
C PRO A 44 13.49 -12.26 9.28
N GLU A 45 13.26 -13.25 10.13
CA GLU A 45 12.24 -14.30 9.92
C GLU A 45 10.84 -13.73 9.64
N ASN A 46 10.44 -12.69 10.36
CA ASN A 46 9.13 -12.06 10.20
C ASN A 46 8.99 -11.24 8.90
N VAL A 47 10.06 -11.08 8.13
CA VAL A 47 10.06 -10.41 6.83
C VAL A 47 9.90 -11.41 5.68
N LEU A 48 10.34 -12.67 5.85
CA LEU A 48 10.35 -13.69 4.81
C LEU A 48 8.99 -13.94 4.16
N LEU A 49 7.90 -13.84 4.93
CA LEU A 49 6.54 -14.02 4.39
C LEU A 49 6.19 -12.98 3.29
N TYR A 50 6.86 -11.83 3.28
CA TYR A 50 6.64 -10.75 2.32
C TYR A 50 7.46 -10.91 1.02
N LEU A 51 8.16 -12.03 0.85
CA LEU A 51 8.77 -12.48 -0.42
C LEU A 51 7.81 -13.34 -1.25
N LEU A 52 6.81 -13.95 -0.60
CA LEU A 52 5.96 -14.95 -1.22
C LEU A 52 4.87 -14.31 -2.09
N PRO A 53 4.46 -14.96 -3.19
CA PRO A 53 3.24 -14.62 -3.90
C PRO A 53 2.04 -14.61 -2.97
N SER A 54 1.05 -13.79 -3.26
CA SER A 54 -0.18 -13.71 -2.49
C SER A 54 -1.38 -13.49 -3.41
N ARG A 55 -2.60 -13.45 -2.86
CA ARG A 55 -3.84 -13.51 -3.64
C ARG A 55 -3.93 -12.48 -4.77
N TYR A 56 -3.45 -11.26 -4.52
CA TYR A 56 -3.50 -10.15 -5.49
C TYR A 56 -2.11 -9.74 -5.99
N CYS A 57 -1.05 -10.40 -5.54
CA CYS A 57 0.32 -10.11 -5.91
C CYS A 57 0.99 -11.39 -6.37
N GLU A 58 0.75 -11.78 -7.64
CA GLU A 58 1.28 -12.99 -8.29
C GLU A 58 2.74 -12.74 -8.73
N SER A 59 3.64 -12.57 -7.75
CA SER A 59 5.03 -12.19 -7.99
C SER A 59 5.82 -13.22 -8.80
N ASP A 60 5.42 -14.47 -8.77
CA ASP A 60 5.97 -15.57 -9.57
C ASP A 60 5.78 -15.35 -11.09
N CYS A 61 4.86 -14.49 -11.49
CA CYS A 61 4.58 -14.17 -12.89
C CYS A 61 5.34 -12.93 -13.43
N PHE A 62 6.09 -12.21 -12.59
CA PHE A 62 6.63 -10.89 -12.95
C PHE A 62 8.16 -10.83 -13.08
N ASN A 63 8.88 -11.94 -12.93
CA ASN A 63 10.35 -11.94 -12.90
C ASN A 63 10.99 -11.31 -14.15
N GLN A 64 10.56 -11.71 -15.35
CA GLN A 64 11.08 -11.15 -16.58
C GLN A 64 10.87 -9.63 -16.64
N MET A 65 9.65 -9.18 -16.40
CA MET A 65 9.30 -7.76 -16.47
C MET A 65 10.07 -6.93 -15.45
N ALA A 66 10.16 -7.39 -14.20
CA ALA A 66 10.91 -6.68 -13.16
C ALA A 66 12.41 -6.61 -13.48
N THR A 67 12.98 -7.70 -14.01
CA THR A 67 14.38 -7.74 -14.46
C THR A 67 14.63 -6.74 -15.59
N GLU A 68 13.74 -6.65 -16.58
CA GLU A 68 13.84 -5.67 -17.68
C GLU A 68 13.78 -4.23 -17.17
N ILE A 69 12.85 -3.92 -16.23
CA ILE A 69 12.71 -2.58 -15.64
C ILE A 69 13.96 -2.17 -14.84
N THR A 70 14.61 -3.13 -14.19
CA THR A 70 15.70 -2.86 -13.24
C THR A 70 17.09 -3.18 -13.80
N GLN A 71 17.19 -3.50 -15.09
CA GLN A 71 18.43 -3.92 -15.73
C GLN A 71 19.53 -2.87 -15.58
N GLY A 72 20.68 -3.31 -15.07
CA GLY A 72 21.87 -2.47 -14.91
C GLY A 72 21.82 -1.44 -13.78
N LEU A 73 20.75 -1.44 -12.96
CA LEU A 73 20.65 -0.56 -11.81
C LEU A 73 21.32 -1.16 -10.57
N PRO A 74 21.82 -0.32 -9.65
CA PRO A 74 22.24 -0.75 -8.33
C PRO A 74 21.09 -1.45 -7.59
N LEU A 75 21.44 -2.49 -6.83
CA LEU A 75 20.45 -3.28 -6.09
C LEU A 75 19.87 -2.49 -4.90
N GLY A 76 18.58 -2.69 -4.64
CA GLY A 76 17.87 -2.06 -3.54
C GLY A 76 17.07 -0.83 -3.99
N TYR A 77 17.35 0.33 -3.42
CA TYR A 77 16.56 1.56 -3.65
C TYR A 77 16.35 1.88 -5.14
N GLU A 78 17.39 1.83 -5.96
CA GLU A 78 17.31 2.23 -7.38
C GLU A 78 16.38 1.31 -8.16
N GLN A 79 16.37 0.02 -7.85
CA GLN A 79 15.44 -0.94 -8.46
C GLN A 79 13.98 -0.62 -8.09
N VAL A 80 13.70 -0.37 -6.81
CA VAL A 80 12.34 -0.05 -6.34
C VAL A 80 11.87 1.28 -6.89
N ASN A 81 12.75 2.26 -6.96
CA ASN A 81 12.46 3.58 -7.55
C ASN A 81 12.14 3.46 -9.04
N ALA A 82 12.89 2.64 -9.78
CA ALA A 82 12.63 2.38 -11.19
C ALA A 82 11.27 1.68 -11.40
N ILE A 83 10.95 0.68 -10.58
CA ILE A 83 9.64 0.01 -10.58
C ILE A 83 8.52 1.02 -10.31
N THR A 84 8.66 1.84 -9.27
CA THR A 84 7.66 2.85 -8.90
C THR A 84 7.42 3.85 -10.03
N ASN A 85 8.49 4.32 -10.65
CA ASN A 85 8.43 5.25 -11.79
C ASN A 85 7.84 4.57 -13.04
N TRP A 86 8.19 3.30 -13.28
CA TRP A 86 7.60 2.54 -14.38
C TRP A 86 6.08 2.44 -14.21
N ILE A 87 5.58 2.08 -13.01
CA ILE A 87 4.14 2.03 -12.73
C ILE A 87 3.50 3.39 -12.97
N ARG A 88 4.06 4.47 -12.44
CA ARG A 88 3.55 5.83 -12.61
C ARG A 88 3.43 6.25 -14.07
N ASN A 89 4.34 5.81 -14.92
CA ASN A 89 4.39 6.19 -16.33
C ASN A 89 3.56 5.29 -17.24
N ASN A 90 3.22 4.08 -16.82
CA ASN A 90 2.60 3.06 -17.68
C ASN A 90 1.21 2.61 -17.20
N ILE A 91 0.80 2.97 -15.98
CA ILE A 91 -0.49 2.60 -15.40
C ILE A 91 -1.26 3.87 -15.06
N SER A 92 -2.41 4.06 -15.66
CA SER A 92 -3.29 5.21 -15.38
C SER A 92 -3.94 5.08 -14.01
N PHE A 93 -3.83 6.11 -13.18
CA PHE A 93 -4.54 6.18 -11.91
C PHE A 93 -5.99 6.64 -12.13
N GLU A 94 -6.97 5.82 -11.73
CA GLU A 94 -8.40 6.10 -11.90
C GLU A 94 -9.15 5.94 -10.58
N ASN A 95 -9.64 7.04 -10.01
CA ASN A 95 -10.34 7.04 -8.72
C ASN A 95 -11.73 6.36 -8.72
N ASN A 96 -12.33 6.11 -9.88
CA ASN A 96 -13.75 5.75 -9.98
C ASN A 96 -14.02 4.24 -10.07
N ASN A 97 -13.01 3.37 -10.02
CA ASN A 97 -13.13 1.92 -10.23
C ASN A 97 -12.72 1.09 -8.99
N SER A 98 -13.12 1.52 -7.78
CA SER A 98 -12.66 0.88 -6.54
C SER A 98 -13.45 -0.36 -6.09
N ASP A 99 -14.56 -0.71 -6.75
CA ASP A 99 -15.53 -1.68 -6.23
C ASP A 99 -15.04 -3.13 -6.24
N THR A 100 -14.14 -3.48 -7.13
CA THR A 100 -13.55 -4.83 -7.21
C THR A 100 -12.06 -4.83 -6.93
N GLN A 101 -11.62 -5.74 -6.09
CA GLN A 101 -10.19 -5.97 -5.89
C GLN A 101 -9.65 -6.74 -7.09
N VAL A 102 -8.60 -6.23 -7.72
CA VAL A 102 -7.95 -6.84 -8.87
C VAL A 102 -6.52 -7.22 -8.58
N SER A 103 -6.03 -8.23 -9.30
CA SER A 103 -4.68 -8.74 -9.13
C SER A 103 -3.65 -7.90 -9.90
N ALA A 104 -2.37 -8.07 -9.57
CA ALA A 104 -1.27 -7.40 -10.25
C ALA A 104 -1.22 -7.73 -11.76
N ILE A 105 -1.50 -8.98 -12.13
CA ILE A 105 -1.60 -9.40 -13.53
C ILE A 105 -2.70 -8.61 -14.26
N GLU A 106 -3.87 -8.51 -13.66
CA GLU A 106 -4.99 -7.81 -14.27
C GLU A 106 -4.71 -6.31 -14.40
N VAL A 107 -4.12 -5.68 -13.39
CA VAL A 107 -3.68 -4.27 -13.45
C VAL A 107 -2.68 -4.06 -14.59
N ASN A 108 -1.68 -4.93 -14.70
CA ASN A 108 -0.69 -4.84 -15.77
C ASN A 108 -1.32 -5.00 -17.16
N ASN A 109 -2.33 -5.85 -17.31
CA ASN A 109 -3.00 -6.08 -18.59
C ASN A 109 -3.89 -4.89 -18.98
N ARG A 110 -4.71 -4.38 -18.06
CA ARG A 110 -5.65 -3.28 -18.34
C ARG A 110 -5.03 -1.89 -18.35
N LYS A 111 -3.83 -1.71 -17.77
CA LYS A 111 -3.06 -0.47 -17.70
C LYS A 111 -3.73 0.68 -16.93
N TYR A 112 -4.66 0.38 -16.07
CA TYR A 112 -5.26 1.36 -15.14
C TYR A 112 -5.64 0.70 -13.81
N GLY A 113 -5.79 1.51 -12.76
CA GLY A 113 -6.22 1.06 -11.46
C GLY A 113 -6.30 2.17 -10.42
N VAL A 114 -6.78 1.81 -9.22
CA VAL A 114 -6.79 2.67 -8.04
C VAL A 114 -5.48 2.52 -7.25
N CYS A 115 -5.28 3.31 -6.20
CA CYS A 115 -4.05 3.28 -5.37
C CYS A 115 -3.68 1.88 -4.87
N ARG A 116 -4.66 1.09 -4.41
CA ARG A 116 -4.49 -0.30 -3.99
C ARG A 116 -3.95 -1.19 -5.11
N ASP A 117 -4.48 -1.03 -6.30
CA ASP A 117 -4.14 -1.87 -7.46
C ASP A 117 -2.72 -1.57 -7.95
N LEU A 118 -2.33 -0.29 -7.96
CA LEU A 118 -0.95 0.13 -8.27
C LEU A 118 0.04 -0.38 -7.21
N ALA A 119 -0.38 -0.39 -5.93
CA ALA A 119 0.43 -0.98 -4.86
C ALA A 119 0.61 -2.50 -5.05
N HIS A 120 -0.44 -3.25 -5.44
CA HIS A 120 -0.32 -4.69 -5.74
C HIS A 120 0.71 -4.96 -6.84
N LEU A 121 0.68 -4.17 -7.93
CA LEU A 121 1.65 -4.31 -9.01
C LEU A 121 3.08 -4.01 -8.54
N GLY A 122 3.27 -2.96 -7.73
CA GLY A 122 4.57 -2.63 -7.13
C GLY A 122 5.10 -3.75 -6.23
N ILE A 123 4.24 -4.33 -5.41
CA ILE A 123 4.57 -5.46 -4.54
C ILE A 123 4.97 -6.69 -5.38
N ALA A 124 4.18 -7.03 -6.40
CA ALA A 124 4.46 -8.18 -7.25
C ALA A 124 5.80 -8.05 -7.98
N LEU A 125 6.08 -6.88 -8.55
CA LEU A 125 7.36 -6.58 -9.22
C LEU A 125 8.55 -6.63 -8.25
N CYS A 126 8.43 -6.04 -7.06
CA CYS A 126 9.52 -6.05 -6.07
C CYS A 126 9.80 -7.48 -5.56
N ARG A 127 8.77 -8.24 -5.20
CA ARG A 127 8.93 -9.61 -4.72
C ARG A 127 9.53 -10.54 -5.78
N SER A 128 9.21 -10.32 -7.05
CA SER A 128 9.73 -11.15 -8.16
C SER A 128 11.24 -11.05 -8.32
N ILE A 129 11.87 -9.98 -7.80
CA ILE A 129 13.32 -9.79 -7.72
C ILE A 129 13.84 -9.89 -6.28
N SER A 130 13.14 -10.64 -5.43
CA SER A 130 13.54 -10.96 -4.05
C SER A 130 13.61 -9.75 -3.10
N ILE A 131 12.87 -8.67 -3.36
CA ILE A 131 12.72 -7.55 -2.44
C ILE A 131 11.41 -7.73 -1.64
N PRO A 132 11.49 -7.97 -0.30
CA PRO A 132 10.29 -8.13 0.52
C PRO A 132 9.41 -6.88 0.45
N SER A 133 8.12 -7.07 0.21
CA SER A 133 7.20 -5.95 -0.01
C SER A 133 5.84 -6.23 0.60
N ARG A 134 5.20 -5.19 1.15
CA ARG A 134 3.89 -5.27 1.79
C ARG A 134 2.98 -4.13 1.38
N ILE A 135 1.67 -4.36 1.39
CA ILE A 135 0.70 -3.29 1.25
C ILE A 135 0.54 -2.56 2.58
N VAL A 136 0.32 -1.28 2.49
CA VAL A 136 -0.08 -0.44 3.63
C VAL A 136 -1.36 0.30 3.26
N VAL A 137 -2.32 0.30 4.17
CA VAL A 137 -3.58 1.03 4.06
C VAL A 137 -3.63 2.09 5.14
N GLY A 138 -4.11 3.26 4.79
CA GLY A 138 -4.18 4.36 5.74
C GLY A 138 -4.81 5.61 5.18
N TYR A 139 -4.36 6.76 5.66
CA TYR A 139 -4.78 8.07 5.20
C TYR A 139 -3.58 8.90 4.78
N LEU A 140 -3.81 9.79 3.84
CA LEU A 140 -2.80 10.75 3.41
C LEU A 140 -3.35 12.18 3.62
N TYR A 141 -2.61 13.00 4.36
CA TYR A 141 -2.97 14.40 4.56
C TYR A 141 -2.96 15.16 3.22
N ASN A 142 -3.97 15.99 2.98
CA ASN A 142 -4.18 16.69 1.72
C ASN A 142 -4.30 15.79 0.48
N LEU A 143 -4.86 14.59 0.65
CA LEU A 143 -5.31 13.78 -0.48
C LEU A 143 -6.61 14.40 -1.06
N GLU A 144 -6.68 14.52 -2.38
CA GLU A 144 -7.86 15.05 -3.08
C GLU A 144 -8.29 14.10 -4.21
N PRO A 145 -9.55 13.61 -4.17
CA PRO A 145 -10.51 13.70 -3.06
C PRO A 145 -10.03 12.93 -1.81
N MET A 146 -10.44 13.40 -0.62
CA MET A 146 -10.06 12.75 0.64
C MET A 146 -10.77 11.40 0.80
N ASP A 147 -9.99 10.33 0.85
CA ASP A 147 -10.44 8.95 1.02
C ASP A 147 -9.40 8.09 1.73
N LEU A 148 -9.71 6.81 1.90
CA LEU A 148 -8.73 5.79 2.24
C LEU A 148 -7.65 5.74 1.15
N HIS A 149 -6.41 5.56 1.57
CA HIS A 149 -5.28 5.48 0.66
C HIS A 149 -4.50 4.20 0.87
N ALA A 150 -3.91 3.68 -0.20
CA ALA A 150 -3.04 2.51 -0.16
C ALA A 150 -1.74 2.79 -0.91
N TRP A 151 -0.64 2.26 -0.37
CA TRP A 151 0.70 2.30 -0.94
C TRP A 151 1.43 1.00 -0.62
N PHE A 152 2.66 0.87 -1.05
CA PHE A 152 3.47 -0.27 -0.66
C PHE A 152 4.73 0.17 0.09
N GLU A 153 5.23 -0.74 0.90
CA GLU A 153 6.52 -0.62 1.56
C GLU A 153 7.41 -1.79 1.17
N VAL A 154 8.70 -1.53 1.08
CA VAL A 154 9.73 -2.55 0.82
C VAL A 154 10.72 -2.61 1.96
N TYR A 155 11.28 -3.79 2.21
CA TYR A 155 12.32 -3.99 3.22
C TYR A 155 13.68 -3.99 2.53
N ILE A 156 14.44 -2.91 2.72
CA ILE A 156 15.78 -2.69 2.18
C ILE A 156 16.65 -2.00 3.23
N GLY A 157 17.97 -2.14 3.16
CA GLY A 157 18.90 -1.54 4.12
C GLY A 157 18.64 -2.01 5.55
N ASP A 158 17.97 -1.21 6.33
CA ASP A 158 17.74 -1.43 7.76
C ASP A 158 16.26 -1.46 8.17
N GLY A 159 15.32 -1.48 7.20
CA GLY A 159 13.90 -1.44 7.56
C GLY A 159 12.90 -1.33 6.41
N TRP A 160 11.69 -1.01 6.77
CA TRP A 160 10.59 -0.79 5.84
C TRP A 160 10.56 0.65 5.34
N TYR A 161 10.55 0.82 4.02
CA TYR A 161 10.52 2.13 3.35
C TYR A 161 9.33 2.23 2.43
N ARG A 162 8.64 3.37 2.47
CA ARG A 162 7.43 3.66 1.69
C ARG A 162 7.76 4.02 0.24
N PHE A 163 6.94 3.47 -0.67
CA PHE A 163 6.86 3.86 -2.07
C PHE A 163 5.40 3.99 -2.50
N ASP A 164 5.10 5.03 -3.26
CA ASP A 164 3.74 5.32 -3.71
C ASP A 164 3.76 5.78 -5.17
N ALA A 165 3.22 4.94 -6.05
CA ALA A 165 3.16 5.25 -7.48
C ALA A 165 2.11 6.32 -7.84
N THR A 166 1.19 6.63 -6.91
CA THR A 166 0.13 7.63 -7.14
C THR A 166 0.51 9.03 -6.71
N GLN A 167 1.60 9.19 -5.95
CA GLN A 167 2.02 10.45 -5.37
C GLN A 167 3.46 10.79 -5.74
N GLU A 168 3.82 12.06 -5.64
CA GLU A 168 5.22 12.48 -5.73
C GLU A 168 6.06 11.90 -4.60
N ALA A 169 7.35 11.65 -4.87
CA ALA A 169 8.22 10.87 -3.99
C ALA A 169 8.33 11.42 -2.55
N ASN A 170 8.25 12.73 -2.37
CA ASN A 170 8.50 13.39 -1.08
C ASN A 170 7.23 13.85 -0.36
N LYS A 171 6.06 13.33 -0.73
CA LYS A 171 4.82 13.71 -0.04
C LYS A 171 4.82 13.20 1.40
N GLU A 172 4.50 14.09 2.33
CA GLU A 172 4.42 13.81 3.78
C GLU A 172 2.97 13.62 4.23
N GLY A 173 2.79 13.23 5.49
CA GLY A 173 1.47 13.15 6.11
C GLY A 173 0.76 11.82 5.92
N TYR A 174 1.49 10.74 5.71
CA TYR A 174 0.95 9.39 5.69
C TYR A 174 0.64 8.90 7.10
N VAL A 175 -0.55 8.37 7.28
CA VAL A 175 -1.06 7.80 8.54
C VAL A 175 -1.38 6.33 8.30
N VAL A 176 -0.57 5.43 8.86
CA VAL A 176 -0.76 3.98 8.72
C VAL A 176 -1.91 3.51 9.60
N ILE A 177 -2.80 2.69 9.04
CA ILE A 177 -3.85 1.97 9.78
C ILE A 177 -3.49 0.49 9.88
N ALA A 178 -3.14 -0.12 8.75
CA ALA A 178 -2.83 -1.53 8.67
C ALA A 178 -1.82 -1.81 7.56
N TYR A 179 -1.14 -2.95 7.68
CA TYR A 179 -0.30 -3.52 6.63
C TYR A 179 -0.51 -5.02 6.53
N GLY A 180 -0.26 -5.58 5.36
CA GLY A 180 -0.43 -6.99 5.06
C GLY A 180 0.32 -7.40 3.80
N ARG A 181 0.18 -8.67 3.39
CA ARG A 181 0.80 -9.15 2.15
C ARG A 181 0.17 -8.52 0.91
N ASP A 182 -1.14 -8.40 0.92
CA ASP A 182 -1.96 -7.71 -0.07
C ASP A 182 -3.32 -7.32 0.52
N ALA A 183 -4.27 -6.88 -0.30
CA ALA A 183 -5.57 -6.42 0.16
C ALA A 183 -6.44 -7.51 0.82
N ALA A 184 -6.12 -8.80 0.67
CA ALA A 184 -6.83 -9.86 1.39
C ALA A 184 -6.55 -9.83 2.90
N ASP A 185 -5.38 -9.35 3.31
CA ASP A 185 -5.00 -9.24 4.72
C ASP A 185 -5.49 -7.93 5.38
N VAL A 186 -5.84 -6.91 4.60
CA VAL A 186 -6.17 -5.55 5.07
C VAL A 186 -7.53 -5.06 4.59
N ALA A 187 -8.55 -5.90 4.69
CA ALA A 187 -9.91 -5.51 4.35
C ALA A 187 -10.39 -4.33 5.21
N VAL A 188 -11.06 -3.37 4.58
CA VAL A 188 -11.62 -2.19 5.27
C VAL A 188 -12.66 -2.62 6.33
N TYR A 189 -13.44 -3.65 6.00
CA TYR A 189 -14.32 -4.34 6.93
C TYR A 189 -14.56 -5.78 6.46
N ASN A 190 -14.78 -6.67 7.41
CA ASN A 190 -15.27 -8.02 7.14
C ASN A 190 -16.69 -8.14 7.67
N GLN A 191 -17.59 -8.63 6.84
CA GLN A 191 -18.99 -8.81 7.19
C GLN A 191 -19.33 -10.29 7.26
N TYR A 192 -19.96 -10.66 8.37
CA TYR A 192 -20.48 -12.00 8.60
C TYR A 192 -22.00 -11.92 8.78
N GLY A 193 -22.77 -12.62 7.94
CA GLY A 193 -24.23 -12.61 7.96
C GLY A 193 -24.85 -11.97 6.73
N ALA A 194 -25.98 -11.29 6.90
CA ALA A 194 -26.69 -10.67 5.79
C ALA A 194 -25.87 -9.55 5.14
N THR A 195 -25.82 -9.51 3.81
CA THR A 195 -25.08 -8.50 3.07
C THR A 195 -25.67 -7.12 3.30
N LEU A 196 -24.86 -6.21 3.84
CA LEU A 196 -25.17 -4.80 4.00
C LEU A 196 -24.18 -4.00 3.14
N PHE A 197 -24.70 -3.02 2.42
CA PHE A 197 -23.86 -2.10 1.67
C PHE A 197 -23.69 -0.80 2.47
N PRO A 198 -22.47 -0.27 2.62
CA PRO A 198 -22.26 1.02 3.27
C PRO A 198 -23.00 2.11 2.45
N SER A 199 -23.84 2.88 3.12
CA SER A 199 -24.57 3.97 2.50
C SER A 199 -23.73 5.23 2.31
N SER A 200 -22.70 5.40 3.15
CA SER A 200 -21.74 6.50 3.02
C SER A 200 -20.49 6.21 3.85
N GLN A 201 -19.35 6.67 3.37
CA GLN A 201 -18.09 6.75 4.09
C GLN A 201 -17.59 8.18 4.05
N LYS A 202 -17.05 8.67 5.16
CA LYS A 202 -16.46 10.00 5.22
C LYS A 202 -15.16 9.96 6.00
N VAL A 203 -14.09 10.37 5.35
CA VAL A 203 -12.76 10.52 5.94
C VAL A 203 -12.46 12.01 6.16
N LYS A 204 -11.75 12.33 7.24
CA LYS A 204 -11.25 13.66 7.51
C LYS A 204 -9.90 13.59 8.20
N VAL A 205 -8.88 14.12 7.57
CA VAL A 205 -7.53 14.24 8.12
C VAL A 205 -7.19 15.70 8.32
N LYS A 206 -6.67 16.04 9.50
CA LYS A 206 -6.27 17.42 9.82
C LYS A 206 -4.89 17.43 10.46
N LYS A 207 -4.04 18.37 10.05
CA LYS A 207 -2.81 18.69 10.79
C LYS A 207 -3.19 19.49 12.04
N ILE A 208 -2.71 19.03 13.20
CA ILE A 208 -2.89 19.72 14.47
C ILE A 208 -1.57 20.42 14.74
N LYS A 209 -1.60 21.73 14.98
CA LYS A 209 -0.44 22.46 15.49
C LYS A 209 -0.30 22.11 16.97
N GLU A 210 0.91 21.71 17.38
CA GLU A 210 1.28 21.59 18.80
C GLU A 210 1.35 22.97 19.45
#